data_8be9d35b8ce8d755e7a619bb214d5289
#
_entry.id   8be9d35b8ce8d755e7a619bb214d5289
#
_cell.length_a   1.000
_cell.length_b   1.000
_cell.length_c   1.000
_cell.angle_alpha   90.00
_cell.angle_beta   90.00
_cell.angle_gamma   90.00
#
_symmetry.space_group_name_H-M   'P 1'
#
loop_
_entity.id
_entity.type
_entity.pdbx_description
1 polymer ?
#
loop_
_entity_poly.entity_id
_entity_poly.type
_entity_poly.pdbx_seq_one_letter_code
_entity_poly.pdbx_strand_id
1 'polypeptide(L)'
;MDHARAPQDRPDRLPVADRPLRRRDARFLYVPPGDVLRIANETGAIPYDIPGAELTHVGELCSFDAFLDKYRLGDDPALQQLAGIVRGADTSRLDLTPQSSGLYAISLGLSHMFADDHVMLEHGLVMYDALYAWCKHCQAETHCWPPQLPA
;
A
#
# COMPACT_ATOMS: atom_id res chain seq x y z
N MET A 1 -13.09 5.34 10.04
CA MET A 1 -13.57 3.95 10.22
C MET A 1 -12.37 3.05 10.01
N ASP A 2 -11.81 2.57 11.10
CA ASP A 2 -10.67 1.66 11.06
C ASP A 2 -11.18 0.26 10.72
N HIS A 3 -11.12 -0.08 9.45
CA HIS A 3 -11.36 -1.45 9.03
C HIS A 3 -10.04 -2.21 9.13
N ALA A 4 -9.86 -2.91 10.24
CA ALA A 4 -8.76 -3.82 10.39
C ALA A 4 -8.83 -4.92 9.32
N ARG A 5 -7.71 -5.18 8.64
CA ARG A 5 -7.65 -6.00 7.43
C ARG A 5 -6.66 -7.13 7.61
N ALA A 6 -7.06 -8.36 7.33
CA ALA A 6 -6.18 -9.51 7.38
C ALA A 6 -6.04 -10.16 6.00
N PRO A 7 -4.88 -10.07 5.33
CA PRO A 7 -4.64 -10.81 4.09
C PRO A 7 -4.43 -12.30 4.35
N GLN A 8 -5.01 -13.14 3.51
CA GLN A 8 -4.90 -14.61 3.56
C GLN A 8 -3.74 -15.11 2.73
N ASP A 9 -2.54 -14.57 2.80
CA ASP A 9 -1.50 -15.15 1.97
C ASP A 9 -0.13 -15.19 2.62
N ARG A 10 0.68 -16.17 2.19
CA ARG A 10 2.04 -16.34 2.70
C ARG A 10 2.95 -15.23 2.20
N PRO A 11 3.78 -14.65 3.08
CA PRO A 11 4.58 -13.46 2.80
C PRO A 11 5.81 -13.68 1.91
N ASP A 12 6.05 -14.90 1.46
CA ASP A 12 7.29 -15.30 0.82
C ASP A 12 7.37 -14.99 -0.69
N ARG A 13 6.32 -14.36 -1.27
CA ARG A 13 6.35 -13.94 -2.67
C ARG A 13 5.69 -12.58 -2.85
N LEU A 14 6.50 -11.56 -2.89
CA LEU A 14 6.07 -10.30 -3.45
C LEU A 14 5.91 -10.40 -4.96
N PRO A 15 5.10 -9.52 -5.53
CA PRO A 15 4.78 -9.57 -6.94
C PRO A 15 6.04 -9.51 -7.81
N VAL A 16 5.98 -10.26 -8.91
CA VAL A 16 6.96 -10.26 -9.99
C VAL A 16 7.27 -8.85 -10.46
N ALA A 17 8.47 -8.61 -10.97
CA ALA A 17 9.09 -7.34 -11.31
C ALA A 17 8.21 -6.31 -12.05
N ASP A 18 7.14 -6.73 -12.72
CA ASP A 18 6.22 -5.85 -13.44
C ASP A 18 5.08 -5.29 -12.59
N ARG A 19 4.86 -5.83 -11.36
CA ARG A 19 3.80 -5.40 -10.44
C ARG A 19 4.22 -5.63 -8.99
N PRO A 20 5.10 -4.80 -8.45
CA PRO A 20 5.74 -5.04 -7.16
C PRO A 20 4.80 -5.04 -5.97
N LEU A 21 3.61 -4.44 -6.12
CA LEU A 21 2.65 -4.30 -5.03
C LEU A 21 1.54 -5.35 -5.05
N ARG A 22 1.50 -6.22 -6.06
CA ARG A 22 0.48 -7.24 -6.18
C ARG A 22 1.05 -8.64 -6.26
N ARG A 23 0.64 -9.46 -5.32
CA ARG A 23 0.62 -10.89 -5.54
C ARG A 23 -0.64 -11.24 -6.36
N ARG A 24 -0.51 -11.99 -7.45
CA ARG A 24 -1.64 -12.31 -8.35
C ARG A 24 -2.76 -13.11 -7.68
N ASP A 25 -2.41 -13.83 -6.62
CA ASP A 25 -3.28 -14.73 -5.86
C ASP A 25 -3.51 -14.26 -4.41
N ALA A 26 -3.14 -13.04 -4.08
CA ALA A 26 -3.39 -12.46 -2.77
C ALA A 26 -4.90 -12.35 -2.49
N ARG A 27 -5.31 -12.86 -1.32
CA ARG A 27 -6.68 -12.75 -0.83
C ARG A 27 -6.71 -11.84 0.37
N PHE A 28 -7.59 -10.86 0.33
CA PHE A 28 -7.81 -9.94 1.42
C PHE A 28 -9.09 -10.31 2.15
N LEU A 29 -9.02 -10.37 3.48
CA LEU A 29 -10.15 -10.58 4.36
C LEU A 29 -10.44 -9.27 5.08
N TYR A 30 -11.67 -8.80 4.96
CA TYR A 30 -12.17 -7.66 5.70
C TYR A 30 -13.07 -8.18 6.81
N VAL A 31 -12.66 -7.96 8.05
CA VAL A 31 -13.34 -8.46 9.23
C VAL A 31 -13.44 -7.36 10.29
N PRO A 32 -14.41 -7.44 11.22
CA PRO A 32 -14.47 -6.47 12.31
C PRO A 32 -13.15 -6.38 13.09
N PRO A 33 -12.74 -5.20 13.55
CA PRO A 33 -11.45 -5.01 14.23
C PRO A 33 -11.19 -5.99 15.39
N GLY A 34 -12.22 -6.31 16.16
CA GLY A 34 -12.12 -7.25 17.28
C GLY A 34 -11.87 -8.71 16.90
N ASP A 35 -12.13 -9.08 15.64
CA ASP A 35 -11.98 -10.44 15.14
C ASP A 35 -10.67 -10.69 14.39
N VAL A 36 -9.92 -9.63 14.05
CA VAL A 36 -8.74 -9.73 13.17
C VAL A 36 -7.71 -10.74 13.69
N LEU A 37 -7.28 -10.62 14.94
CA LEU A 37 -6.27 -11.52 15.50
C LEU A 37 -6.77 -12.95 15.62
N ARG A 38 -8.03 -13.14 15.97
CA ARG A 38 -8.65 -14.48 16.05
C ARG A 38 -8.67 -15.13 14.65
N ILE A 39 -9.18 -14.43 13.66
CA ILE A 39 -9.28 -14.95 12.29
C ILE A 39 -7.89 -15.16 11.68
N ALA A 40 -6.94 -14.27 11.95
CA ALA A 40 -5.55 -14.45 11.51
C ALA A 40 -4.96 -15.76 12.08
N ASN A 41 -5.18 -16.06 13.37
CA ASN A 41 -4.71 -17.30 13.98
C ASN A 41 -5.40 -18.55 13.41
N GLU A 42 -6.69 -18.48 13.11
CA GLU A 42 -7.49 -19.60 12.58
C GLU A 42 -7.13 -19.90 11.11
N THR A 43 -6.85 -18.88 10.32
CA THR A 43 -6.67 -19.01 8.86
C THR A 43 -5.21 -18.95 8.40
N GLY A 44 -4.29 -18.52 9.25
CA GLY A 44 -2.91 -18.22 8.88
C GLY A 44 -2.77 -16.91 8.09
N ALA A 45 -3.79 -16.07 8.08
CA ALA A 45 -3.73 -14.74 7.48
C ALA A 45 -2.77 -13.83 8.25
N ILE A 46 -2.20 -12.85 7.55
CA ILE A 46 -1.29 -11.88 8.15
C ILE A 46 -2.10 -10.65 8.55
N PRO A 47 -2.24 -10.37 9.86
CA PRO A 47 -2.90 -9.15 10.32
C PRO A 47 -2.00 -7.94 10.08
N TYR A 48 -2.59 -6.83 9.66
CA TYR A 48 -1.87 -5.57 9.49
C TYR A 48 -2.74 -4.38 9.87
N ASP A 49 -2.09 -3.26 10.13
CA ASP A 49 -2.71 -1.96 10.41
C ASP A 49 -3.66 -1.96 11.62
N ILE A 50 -3.35 -2.79 12.61
CA ILE A 50 -4.04 -2.82 13.90
C ILE A 50 -3.05 -2.83 15.05
N PRO A 51 -3.41 -2.31 16.23
CA PRO A 51 -2.57 -2.41 17.43
C PRO A 51 -2.22 -3.87 17.75
N GLY A 52 -0.95 -4.14 17.99
CA GLY A 52 -0.45 -5.48 18.31
C GLY A 52 -0.14 -6.37 17.11
N ALA A 53 -0.41 -5.94 15.88
CA ALA A 53 0.06 -6.64 14.69
C ALA A 53 1.53 -6.32 14.42
N GLU A 54 2.25 -7.25 13.79
CA GLU A 54 3.64 -7.03 13.36
C GLU A 54 3.73 -5.96 12.26
N LEU A 55 2.77 -5.95 11.33
CA LEU A 55 2.67 -4.97 10.25
C LEU A 55 1.75 -3.83 10.67
N THR A 56 2.25 -2.96 11.52
CA THR A 56 1.52 -1.78 12.03
C THR A 56 2.43 -0.56 12.09
N HIS A 57 1.86 0.56 12.48
CA HIS A 57 2.63 1.79 12.71
C HIS A 57 3.65 1.62 13.83
N VAL A 58 4.89 2.06 13.60
CA VAL A 58 5.97 2.06 14.60
C VAL A 58 6.62 3.45 14.61
N GLY A 59 6.37 4.22 15.64
CA GLY A 59 6.85 5.60 15.73
C GLY A 59 6.29 6.46 14.59
N GLU A 60 7.15 7.01 13.76
CA GLU A 60 6.76 7.81 12.58
C GLU A 60 6.55 6.97 11.31
N LEU A 61 6.78 5.66 11.36
CA LEU A 61 6.67 4.75 10.24
C LEU A 61 5.25 4.19 10.14
N CYS A 62 4.74 4.04 8.92
CA CYS A 62 3.42 3.45 8.68
C CYS A 62 3.53 1.92 8.44
N SER A 63 2.39 1.27 8.31
CA SER A 63 2.31 -0.17 8.08
C SER A 63 3.01 -0.60 6.78
N PHE A 64 3.05 0.27 5.76
CA PHE A 64 3.78 0.01 4.52
C PHE A 64 5.30 -0.05 4.73
N ASP A 65 5.85 0.79 5.59
CA ASP A 65 7.27 0.73 5.96
C ASP A 65 7.60 -0.59 6.66
N ALA A 66 6.76 -1.01 7.60
CA ALA A 66 6.92 -2.29 8.29
C ALA A 66 6.89 -3.47 7.32
N PHE A 67 6.06 -3.38 6.28
CA PHE A 67 6.00 -4.37 5.21
C PHE A 67 7.31 -4.41 4.41
N LEU A 68 7.84 -3.27 3.98
CA LEU A 68 9.11 -3.21 3.24
C LEU A 68 10.28 -3.78 4.04
N ASP A 69 10.33 -3.49 5.32
CA ASP A 69 11.37 -3.99 6.22
C ASP A 69 11.28 -5.52 6.39
N LYS A 70 10.08 -6.01 6.74
CA LYS A 70 9.82 -7.45 6.92
C LYS A 70 10.22 -8.29 5.70
N TYR A 71 9.93 -7.81 4.50
CA TYR A 71 10.20 -8.54 3.26
C TYR A 71 11.50 -8.13 2.58
N ARG A 72 12.33 -7.33 3.26
CA ARG A 72 13.66 -6.89 2.78
C ARG A 72 13.61 -6.25 1.40
N LEU A 73 12.66 -5.36 1.19
CA LEU A 73 12.45 -4.65 -0.07
C LEU A 73 13.11 -3.27 -0.10
N GLY A 74 13.90 -2.95 0.91
CA GLY A 74 14.57 -1.67 1.05
C GLY A 74 15.61 -1.36 -0.05
N ASP A 75 16.02 -2.34 -0.83
CA ASP A 75 16.99 -2.16 -1.90
C ASP A 75 16.40 -1.54 -3.18
N ASP A 76 15.06 -1.44 -3.30
CA ASP A 76 14.41 -0.78 -4.43
C ASP A 76 14.16 0.70 -4.11
N PRO A 77 14.90 1.65 -4.78
CA PRO A 77 14.73 3.08 -4.54
C PRO A 77 13.33 3.60 -4.84
N ALA A 78 12.64 3.01 -5.83
CA ALA A 78 11.28 3.41 -6.19
C ALA A 78 10.28 3.00 -5.10
N LEU A 79 10.46 1.83 -4.47
CA LEU A 79 9.66 1.43 -3.31
C LEU A 79 9.93 2.30 -2.09
N GLN A 80 11.18 2.70 -1.86
CA GLN A 80 11.53 3.61 -0.77
C GLN A 80 10.88 4.99 -0.96
N GLN A 81 10.88 5.50 -2.18
CA GLN A 81 10.21 6.75 -2.51
C GLN A 81 8.69 6.64 -2.33
N LEU A 82 8.10 5.56 -2.83
CA LEU A 82 6.68 5.28 -2.63
C LEU A 82 6.32 5.20 -1.13
N ALA A 83 7.17 4.56 -0.33
CA ALA A 83 6.98 4.49 1.13
C ALA A 83 6.93 5.88 1.78
N GLY A 84 7.77 6.81 1.34
CA GLY A 84 7.71 8.20 1.81
C GLY A 84 6.39 8.89 1.48
N ILE A 85 5.87 8.66 0.27
CA ILE A 85 4.58 9.21 -0.19
C ILE A 85 3.44 8.63 0.65
N VAL A 86 3.42 7.31 0.82
CA VAL A 86 2.40 6.60 1.60
C VAL A 86 2.44 7.02 3.07
N ARG A 87 3.63 7.08 3.66
CA ARG A 87 3.82 7.52 5.05
C ARG A 87 3.25 8.90 5.28
N GLY A 88 3.53 9.85 4.38
CA GLY A 88 3.01 11.21 4.50
C GLY A 88 1.47 11.25 4.46
N ALA A 89 0.86 10.46 3.59
CA ALA A 89 -0.60 10.38 3.49
C ALA A 89 -1.23 9.67 4.71
N ASP A 90 -0.60 8.60 5.21
CA ASP A 90 -1.14 7.71 6.22
C ASP A 90 -0.91 8.22 7.67
N THR A 91 0.11 9.04 7.89
CA THR A 91 0.45 9.59 9.20
C THR A 91 0.07 11.07 9.37
N SER A 92 -0.79 11.59 8.51
CA SER A 92 -1.21 13.01 8.51
C SER A 92 -0.05 14.02 8.35
N ARG A 93 1.06 13.58 7.79
CA ARG A 93 2.22 14.42 7.46
C ARG A 93 2.22 14.72 5.97
N LEU A 94 1.19 15.43 5.52
CA LEU A 94 0.94 15.70 4.10
C LEU A 94 2.04 16.55 3.43
N ASP A 95 2.87 17.18 4.21
CA ASP A 95 4.06 17.95 3.81
C ASP A 95 5.31 17.08 3.59
N LEU A 96 5.27 15.80 3.95
CA LEU A 96 6.43 14.91 3.86
C LEU A 96 6.94 14.74 2.42
N THR A 97 6.01 14.62 1.47
CA THR A 97 6.32 14.66 0.04
C THR A 97 5.24 15.44 -0.72
N PRO A 98 5.57 16.04 -1.89
CA PRO A 98 4.58 16.75 -2.71
C PRO A 98 3.37 15.89 -3.11
N GLN A 99 3.56 14.57 -3.21
CA GLN A 99 2.53 13.62 -3.65
C GLN A 99 1.63 13.14 -2.50
N SER A 100 2.06 13.26 -1.25
CA SER A 100 1.32 12.72 -0.08
C SER A 100 -0.09 13.29 0.03
N SER A 101 -0.28 14.59 -0.16
CA SER A 101 -1.59 15.22 -0.12
C SER A 101 -2.50 14.76 -1.26
N GLY A 102 -1.94 14.52 -2.45
CA GLY A 102 -2.68 13.97 -3.60
C GLY A 102 -3.13 12.54 -3.34
N LEU A 103 -2.23 11.69 -2.85
CA LEU A 103 -2.56 10.32 -2.47
C LEU A 103 -3.65 10.28 -1.40
N TYR A 104 -3.54 11.11 -0.37
CA TYR A 104 -4.56 11.22 0.68
C TYR A 104 -5.92 11.60 0.12
N ALA A 105 -5.97 12.64 -0.72
CA ALA A 105 -7.23 13.10 -1.32
C ALA A 105 -7.89 12.04 -2.20
N ILE A 106 -7.11 11.32 -3.03
CA ILE A 106 -7.62 10.25 -3.89
C ILE A 106 -8.10 9.06 -3.05
N SER A 107 -7.37 8.69 -2.00
CA SER A 107 -7.75 7.59 -1.10
C SER A 107 -9.08 7.88 -0.39
N LEU A 108 -9.29 9.11 0.08
CA LEU A 108 -10.58 9.52 0.64
C LEU A 108 -11.69 9.48 -0.42
N GLY A 109 -11.41 9.93 -1.64
CA GLY A 109 -12.34 9.88 -2.75
C GLY A 109 -12.77 8.44 -3.08
N LEU A 110 -11.83 7.51 -3.15
CA LEU A 110 -12.11 6.09 -3.37
C LEU A 110 -12.98 5.51 -2.25
N SER A 111 -12.67 5.82 -0.99
CA SER A 111 -13.47 5.38 0.16
C SER A 111 -14.89 5.92 0.14
N HIS A 112 -15.11 7.11 -0.43
CA HIS A 112 -16.45 7.69 -0.60
C HIS A 112 -17.21 7.06 -1.79
N MET A 113 -16.50 6.72 -2.87
CA MET A 113 -17.11 6.17 -4.09
C MET A 113 -17.51 4.70 -3.95
N PHE A 114 -16.75 3.92 -3.20
CA PHE A 114 -16.90 2.47 -3.11
C PHE A 114 -17.22 2.05 -1.68
N ALA A 115 -18.43 1.54 -1.46
CA ALA A 115 -18.83 0.98 -0.18
C ALA A 115 -18.31 -0.45 0.04
N ASP A 116 -17.98 -1.16 -1.03
CA ASP A 116 -17.37 -2.50 -0.98
C ASP A 116 -15.85 -2.38 -0.92
N ASP A 117 -15.25 -2.88 0.16
CA ASP A 117 -13.81 -2.82 0.39
C ASP A 117 -12.99 -3.57 -0.65
N HIS A 118 -13.50 -4.66 -1.21
CA HIS A 118 -12.79 -5.41 -2.25
C HIS A 118 -12.75 -4.63 -3.56
N VAL A 119 -13.87 -4.01 -3.95
CA VAL A 119 -13.93 -3.14 -5.14
C VAL A 119 -13.03 -1.92 -4.95
N MET A 120 -13.08 -1.29 -3.79
CA MET A 120 -12.19 -0.16 -3.46
C MET A 120 -10.72 -0.57 -3.55
N LEU A 121 -10.37 -1.76 -3.04
CA LEU A 121 -9.00 -2.29 -3.10
C LEU A 121 -8.50 -2.47 -4.53
N GLU A 122 -9.34 -2.98 -5.44
CA GLU A 122 -8.96 -3.15 -6.86
C GLU A 122 -8.53 -1.82 -7.49
N HIS A 123 -9.29 -0.77 -7.27
CA HIS A 123 -8.96 0.58 -7.75
C HIS A 123 -7.73 1.17 -7.02
N GLY A 124 -7.65 0.98 -5.72
CA GLY A 124 -6.51 1.41 -4.92
C GLY A 124 -5.20 0.76 -5.39
N LEU A 125 -5.21 -0.53 -5.68
CA LEU A 125 -4.03 -1.23 -6.19
C LEU A 125 -3.54 -0.67 -7.53
N VAL A 126 -4.45 -0.30 -8.44
CA VAL A 126 -4.07 0.37 -9.70
C VAL A 126 -3.40 1.72 -9.43
N MET A 127 -3.92 2.49 -8.48
CA MET A 127 -3.34 3.77 -8.08
C MET A 127 -1.92 3.59 -7.51
N TYR A 128 -1.70 2.60 -6.66
CA TYR A 128 -0.38 2.30 -6.10
C TYR A 128 0.59 1.78 -7.17
N ASP A 129 0.14 0.93 -8.09
CA ASP A 129 0.95 0.47 -9.23
C ASP A 129 1.38 1.67 -10.10
N ALA A 130 0.48 2.63 -10.33
CA ALA A 130 0.77 3.83 -11.09
C ALA A 130 1.79 4.74 -10.38
N LEU A 131 1.66 4.93 -9.07
CA LEU A 131 2.64 5.67 -8.27
C LEU A 131 4.02 5.02 -8.29
N TYR A 132 4.08 3.70 -8.16
CA TYR A 132 5.34 2.97 -8.25
C TYR A 132 5.99 3.14 -9.64
N ALA A 133 5.21 2.99 -10.71
CA ALA A 133 5.69 3.20 -12.07
C ALA A 133 6.22 4.62 -12.27
N TRP A 134 5.54 5.62 -11.71
CA TRP A 134 6.02 7.00 -11.74
C TRP A 134 7.33 7.16 -10.97
N CYS A 135 7.44 6.61 -9.76
CA CYS A 135 8.68 6.63 -8.99
C CYS A 135 9.85 6.00 -9.76
N LYS A 136 9.58 4.98 -10.55
CA LYS A 136 10.61 4.21 -11.26
C LYS A 136 11.02 4.81 -12.60
N HIS A 137 10.09 5.38 -13.34
CA HIS A 137 10.30 5.68 -14.76
C HIS A 137 9.95 7.10 -15.19
N CYS A 138 9.11 7.83 -14.46
CA CYS A 138 8.45 9.02 -15.00
C CYS A 138 8.86 10.33 -14.33
N GLN A 139 9.80 10.34 -13.38
CA GLN A 139 10.15 11.56 -12.63
C GLN A 139 10.90 12.61 -13.47
N ALA A 140 11.59 12.19 -14.53
CA ALA A 140 12.30 13.11 -15.43
C ALA A 140 11.36 13.73 -16.49
N GLU A 141 10.07 13.35 -16.49
CA GLU A 141 9.10 13.87 -17.44
C GLU A 141 8.78 15.34 -17.17
N THR A 142 8.99 16.17 -18.20
CA THR A 142 8.77 17.61 -18.15
C THR A 142 7.75 18.04 -19.21
N HIS A 143 6.50 17.66 -19.06
CA HIS A 143 5.42 18.21 -19.89
C HIS A 143 5.22 17.59 -21.28
N CYS A 144 5.73 16.39 -21.55
CA CYS A 144 5.47 15.62 -22.77
C CYS A 144 4.36 14.59 -22.51
N TRP A 145 3.15 14.91 -22.88
CA TRP A 145 2.04 13.95 -22.77
C TRP A 145 1.67 13.39 -24.16
N PRO A 146 1.57 12.06 -24.36
CA PRO A 146 1.89 10.98 -23.40
C PRO A 146 3.40 10.85 -23.14
N PRO A 147 3.78 10.38 -21.92
CA PRO A 147 5.19 10.19 -21.61
C PRO A 147 5.80 9.16 -22.55
N GLN A 148 6.98 9.48 -23.09
CA GLN A 148 7.74 8.51 -23.87
C GLN A 148 8.39 7.51 -22.89
N LEU A 149 7.87 6.29 -22.87
CA LEU A 149 8.50 5.22 -22.11
C LEU A 149 9.82 4.86 -22.78
N PRO A 150 10.90 4.66 -22.00
CA PRO A 150 12.13 4.14 -22.57
C PRO A 150 11.87 2.77 -23.20
N ALA A 151 12.44 2.57 -24.37
CA ALA A 151 12.35 1.31 -25.10
C ALA A 151 13.00 0.15 -24.34
#